data_aa7b04ef6f8060fd059829417553b347
#
_entry.id   aa7b04ef6f8060fd059829417553b347
#
_cell.length_a   1.000
_cell.length_b   1.000
_cell.length_c   1.000
_cell.angle_alpha   90.00
_cell.angle_beta   90.00
_cell.angle_gamma   90.00
#
_symmetry.space_group_name_H-M   'P 1'
#
loop_
_entity.id
_entity.type
_entity.pdbx_description
1 polymer ?
#
loop_
_entity_poly.entity_id
_entity_poly.type
_entity_poly.pdbx_seq_one_letter_code
_entity_poly.pdbx_strand_id
1 'polypeptide(L)'
;LDVQALGRLGQVCRRLRFLSSRDLLWRRIARGCLNSGFTQLGTDLAAGIPVKERVKVSQNWRHGRCRREMVLKWKRKQVAPSSSTCLMPWMELDGEYLYLSQAENIQAYQLCPDGTGVQRHPQAIFSGHQEDVCRFVLVNSHIVSGGGDGNIVLHKIHGSYSVKFSAHEQEVNCVDFQGGLIVSGSRDRTAKVWSLSAGRVGQCLHTVQTEDRVWSIAISPLLSSFVTGTACCGHTSPLRIWDFESGQLLTCLGTDFHRGAGVLDVLYETPSLLLSCGYDTYIRYWDIRTSTRKCIREWEEPHDSALYCLRSDGNHMIASGSSYYGVVRLWDKRQTRCLQSFHLSSPTSSPVYCLRFSTTHLYAALASALHVLDFTAL
;
A
#
# COMPACT_ATOMS: atom_id res chain seq x y z
N LEU A 1 2.37 -14.58 -31.51
CA LEU A 1 1.25 -15.41 -31.04
C LEU A 1 0.63 -14.70 -29.83
N ASP A 2 -0.68 -14.54 -29.83
CA ASP A 2 -1.47 -14.04 -28.71
C ASP A 2 -1.97 -15.18 -27.80
N VAL A 3 -2.67 -14.82 -26.72
CA VAL A 3 -3.23 -15.78 -25.73
C VAL A 3 -4.18 -16.76 -26.40
N GLN A 4 -5.02 -16.30 -27.34
CA GLN A 4 -6.02 -17.14 -27.99
C GLN A 4 -5.37 -18.14 -28.93
N ALA A 5 -4.38 -17.70 -29.72
CA ALA A 5 -3.63 -18.56 -30.64
C ALA A 5 -2.88 -19.67 -29.88
N LEU A 6 -2.21 -19.32 -28.76
CA LEU A 6 -1.53 -20.31 -27.91
C LEU A 6 -2.52 -21.28 -27.25
N GLY A 7 -3.68 -20.79 -26.83
CA GLY A 7 -4.75 -21.61 -26.27
C GLY A 7 -5.29 -22.62 -27.30
N ARG A 8 -5.57 -22.18 -28.53
CA ARG A 8 -6.04 -23.04 -29.63
C ARG A 8 -5.00 -24.09 -30.00
N LEU A 9 -3.70 -23.71 -30.11
CA LEU A 9 -2.61 -24.66 -30.36
C LEU A 9 -2.56 -25.77 -29.31
N GLY A 10 -2.79 -25.42 -28.05
CA GLY A 10 -2.82 -26.40 -26.94
C GLY A 10 -3.97 -27.40 -27.01
N GLN A 11 -5.01 -27.14 -27.80
CA GLN A 11 -6.16 -28.02 -27.96
C GLN A 11 -5.98 -29.03 -29.10
N VAL A 12 -5.04 -28.82 -30.02
CA VAL A 12 -4.87 -29.64 -31.23
C VAL A 12 -4.30 -31.02 -30.93
N CYS A 13 -3.18 -31.10 -30.21
CA CYS A 13 -2.56 -32.37 -29.84
C CYS A 13 -1.66 -32.23 -28.60
N ARG A 14 -1.27 -33.38 -27.98
CA ARG A 14 -0.42 -33.41 -26.77
C ARG A 14 0.92 -32.68 -26.98
N ARG A 15 1.56 -32.84 -28.16
CA ARG A 15 2.84 -32.20 -28.47
C ARG A 15 2.72 -30.67 -28.55
N LEU A 16 1.71 -30.17 -29.22
CA LEU A 16 1.45 -28.72 -29.33
C LEU A 16 1.00 -28.14 -27.98
N ARG A 17 0.26 -28.90 -27.17
CA ARG A 17 -0.07 -28.50 -25.79
C ARG A 17 1.19 -28.33 -24.95
N PHE A 18 2.12 -29.28 -25.01
CA PHE A 18 3.40 -29.19 -24.29
C PHE A 18 4.21 -27.98 -24.76
N LEU A 19 4.34 -27.77 -26.08
CA LEU A 19 5.09 -26.66 -26.64
C LEU A 19 4.43 -25.29 -26.30
N SER A 20 3.11 -25.18 -26.44
CA SER A 20 2.36 -23.95 -26.15
C SER A 20 2.28 -23.61 -24.65
N SER A 21 2.64 -24.55 -23.77
CA SER A 21 2.66 -24.33 -22.31
C SER A 21 4.03 -23.89 -21.79
N ARG A 22 5.07 -23.81 -22.64
CA ARG A 22 6.41 -23.39 -22.20
C ARG A 22 6.43 -21.94 -21.76
N ASP A 23 6.97 -21.65 -20.60
CA ASP A 23 7.04 -20.33 -19.98
C ASP A 23 7.65 -19.26 -20.88
N LEU A 24 8.67 -19.61 -21.68
CA LEU A 24 9.33 -18.68 -22.58
C LEU A 24 8.36 -17.97 -23.54
N LEU A 25 7.35 -18.71 -24.04
CA LEU A 25 6.33 -18.14 -24.94
C LEU A 25 5.39 -17.17 -24.22
N TRP A 26 5.10 -17.46 -22.96
CA TRP A 26 4.17 -16.68 -22.14
C TRP A 26 4.81 -15.46 -21.49
N ARG A 27 6.13 -15.44 -21.29
CA ARG A 27 6.85 -14.32 -20.64
C ARG A 27 6.61 -12.98 -21.35
N ARG A 28 6.64 -12.98 -22.68
CA ARG A 28 6.39 -11.76 -23.45
C ARG A 28 4.95 -11.25 -23.25
N ILE A 29 3.99 -12.16 -23.21
CA ILE A 29 2.57 -11.84 -22.97
C ILE A 29 2.40 -11.33 -21.55
N ALA A 30 2.96 -12.04 -20.56
CA ALA A 30 2.85 -11.72 -19.15
C ALA A 30 3.36 -10.32 -18.79
N ARG A 31 4.43 -9.85 -19.42
CA ARG A 31 4.95 -8.49 -19.24
C ARG A 31 3.95 -7.38 -19.61
N GLY A 32 3.04 -7.65 -20.53
CA GLY A 32 1.97 -6.74 -20.92
C GLY A 32 0.66 -6.93 -20.13
N CYS A 33 0.62 -7.89 -19.21
CA CYS A 33 -0.55 -8.23 -18.43
C CYS A 33 -0.58 -7.47 -17.09
N LEU A 34 -1.78 -7.30 -16.52
CA LEU A 34 -1.96 -6.70 -15.20
C LEU A 34 -1.59 -7.71 -14.12
N ASN A 35 -0.86 -7.27 -13.12
CA ASN A 35 -0.52 -8.05 -11.92
C ASN A 35 -0.01 -9.46 -12.21
N SER A 36 0.82 -9.63 -13.24
CA SER A 36 1.37 -10.93 -13.64
C SER A 36 2.63 -11.34 -12.86
N GLY A 37 3.10 -10.52 -11.94
CA GLY A 37 4.33 -10.72 -11.18
C GLY A 37 5.60 -10.26 -11.91
N PHE A 38 5.51 -9.86 -13.18
CA PHE A 38 6.62 -9.24 -13.90
C PHE A 38 6.55 -7.73 -13.75
N THR A 39 7.51 -7.16 -13.04
CA THR A 39 7.64 -5.71 -12.87
C THR A 39 8.53 -5.09 -13.95
N GLN A 40 8.54 -3.75 -14.05
CA GLN A 40 9.47 -3.03 -14.95
C GLN A 40 10.93 -3.28 -14.59
N LEU A 41 11.22 -3.54 -13.32
CA LEU A 41 12.56 -3.88 -12.82
C LEU A 41 12.98 -5.33 -13.13
N GLY A 42 12.12 -6.10 -13.81
CA GLY A 42 12.37 -7.49 -14.16
C GLY A 42 12.26 -8.47 -12.99
N THR A 43 11.85 -8.01 -11.81
CA THR A 43 11.65 -8.84 -10.62
C THR A 43 10.44 -9.73 -10.80
N ASP A 44 10.62 -11.03 -10.63
CA ASP A 44 9.55 -12.01 -10.67
C ASP A 44 9.02 -12.30 -9.26
N LEU A 45 7.94 -11.61 -8.88
CA LEU A 45 7.33 -11.74 -7.55
C LEU A 45 6.52 -13.03 -7.36
N ALA A 46 6.33 -13.81 -8.43
CA ALA A 46 5.51 -15.03 -8.40
C ALA A 46 6.26 -16.24 -8.97
N ALA A 47 7.54 -16.40 -8.62
CA ALA A 47 8.44 -17.40 -9.21
C ALA A 47 7.91 -18.85 -9.15
N GLY A 48 7.12 -19.19 -8.13
CA GLY A 48 6.53 -20.53 -7.97
C GLY A 48 5.31 -20.80 -8.86
N ILE A 49 4.74 -19.80 -9.54
CA ILE A 49 3.53 -19.97 -10.37
C ILE A 49 3.93 -20.02 -11.85
N PRO A 50 3.53 -21.04 -12.63
CA PRO A 50 3.80 -21.10 -14.07
C PRO A 50 3.29 -19.83 -14.79
N VAL A 51 4.07 -19.30 -15.74
CA VAL A 51 3.77 -18.02 -16.39
C VAL A 51 2.42 -18.02 -17.11
N LYS A 52 2.04 -19.18 -17.69
CA LYS A 52 0.73 -19.36 -18.32
C LYS A 52 -0.42 -19.14 -17.32
N GLU A 53 -0.30 -19.68 -16.11
CA GLU A 53 -1.32 -19.50 -15.05
C GLU A 53 -1.36 -18.04 -14.56
N ARG A 54 -0.24 -17.36 -14.46
CA ARG A 54 -0.22 -15.92 -14.15
C ARG A 54 -0.97 -15.10 -15.20
N VAL A 55 -0.81 -15.42 -16.49
CA VAL A 55 -1.56 -14.76 -17.58
C VAL A 55 -3.05 -15.04 -17.46
N LYS A 56 -3.44 -16.27 -17.09
CA LYS A 56 -4.84 -16.62 -16.83
C LYS A 56 -5.42 -15.78 -15.68
N VAL A 57 -4.74 -15.74 -14.54
CA VAL A 57 -5.14 -14.95 -13.38
C VAL A 57 -5.19 -13.46 -13.74
N SER A 58 -4.23 -12.95 -14.51
CA SER A 58 -4.24 -11.56 -15.00
C SER A 58 -5.47 -11.22 -15.84
N GLN A 59 -6.00 -12.16 -16.62
CA GLN A 59 -7.28 -11.95 -17.33
C GLN A 59 -8.44 -11.82 -16.34
N ASN A 60 -8.43 -12.57 -15.23
CA ASN A 60 -9.44 -12.44 -14.19
C ASN A 60 -9.37 -11.05 -13.51
N TRP A 61 -8.17 -10.56 -13.20
CA TRP A 61 -7.98 -9.17 -12.73
C TRP A 61 -8.57 -8.17 -13.72
N ARG A 62 -8.24 -8.30 -14.99
CA ARG A 62 -8.71 -7.39 -16.05
C ARG A 62 -10.23 -7.37 -16.19
N HIS A 63 -10.89 -8.51 -16.06
CA HIS A 63 -12.33 -8.65 -16.23
C HIS A 63 -13.12 -8.59 -14.92
N GLY A 64 -12.47 -8.38 -13.78
CA GLY A 64 -13.09 -8.32 -12.46
C GLY A 64 -13.68 -9.65 -11.98
N ARG A 65 -13.17 -10.77 -12.51
CA ARG A 65 -13.64 -12.12 -12.15
C ARG A 65 -12.94 -12.57 -10.88
N CYS A 66 -13.65 -12.58 -9.77
CA CYS A 66 -13.10 -13.01 -8.49
C CYS A 66 -14.18 -13.57 -7.58
N ARG A 67 -13.77 -14.47 -6.71
CA ARG A 67 -14.55 -14.88 -5.53
C ARG A 67 -14.32 -13.85 -4.43
N ARG A 68 -15.39 -13.42 -3.74
CA ARG A 68 -15.29 -12.41 -2.69
C ARG A 68 -15.67 -13.04 -1.37
N GLU A 69 -14.82 -12.85 -0.36
CA GLU A 69 -15.05 -13.37 0.97
C GLU A 69 -14.73 -12.33 2.03
N MET A 70 -15.48 -12.35 3.12
CA MET A 70 -15.17 -11.61 4.33
C MET A 70 -14.52 -12.61 5.31
N VAL A 71 -13.20 -12.49 5.50
CA VAL A 71 -12.41 -13.51 6.19
C VAL A 71 -12.23 -13.26 7.68
N LEU A 72 -12.21 -11.99 8.07
CA LEU A 72 -12.13 -11.58 9.48
C LEU A 72 -13.15 -10.49 9.76
N LYS A 73 -13.80 -10.59 10.92
CA LYS A 73 -14.68 -9.56 11.48
C LYS A 73 -14.16 -9.19 12.85
N TRP A 74 -13.96 -7.91 13.11
CA TRP A 74 -13.63 -7.43 14.45
C TRP A 74 -14.76 -6.58 15.01
N LYS A 75 -15.00 -6.76 16.32
CA LYS A 75 -15.98 -5.96 17.04
C LYS A 75 -15.33 -4.61 17.37
N ARG A 76 -16.05 -3.51 17.15
CA ARG A 76 -15.70 -2.25 17.79
C ARG A 76 -15.68 -2.51 19.30
N LYS A 77 -14.58 -2.20 20.01
CA LYS A 77 -14.63 -2.08 21.46
C LYS A 77 -15.74 -1.07 21.75
N GLN A 78 -16.72 -1.44 22.60
CA GLN A 78 -17.66 -0.49 23.16
C GLN A 78 -16.86 0.40 24.11
N VAL A 79 -16.24 1.44 23.58
CA VAL A 79 -15.63 2.51 24.35
C VAL A 79 -16.73 3.50 24.64
N ALA A 80 -16.69 4.11 25.85
CA ALA A 80 -17.66 5.09 26.31
C ALA A 80 -17.95 6.16 25.23
N PRO A 81 -19.15 6.76 25.20
CA PRO A 81 -19.62 7.65 24.12
C PRO A 81 -18.73 8.87 23.81
N SER A 82 -17.71 9.14 24.63
CA SER A 82 -16.81 10.28 24.51
C SER A 82 -15.54 10.05 23.68
N SER A 83 -15.22 8.82 23.28
CA SER A 83 -14.06 8.53 22.42
C SER A 83 -14.51 7.82 21.13
N SER A 84 -14.62 8.59 20.06
CA SER A 84 -14.84 8.06 18.71
C SER A 84 -13.51 7.54 18.14
N THR A 85 -12.95 6.48 18.74
CA THR A 85 -11.80 5.80 18.13
C THR A 85 -12.30 5.05 16.90
N CYS A 86 -12.15 5.66 15.75
CA CYS A 86 -12.39 5.02 14.47
C CYS A 86 -11.16 4.15 14.18
N LEU A 87 -11.31 2.84 14.34
CA LEU A 87 -10.25 1.90 13.93
C LEU A 87 -9.92 2.16 12.47
N MET A 88 -8.69 2.56 12.20
CA MET A 88 -8.12 2.71 10.85
C MET A 88 -7.14 1.55 10.62
N PRO A 89 -7.65 0.35 10.26
CA PRO A 89 -6.80 -0.83 10.16
C PRO A 89 -5.78 -0.67 9.04
N TRP A 90 -4.54 -0.94 9.37
CA TRP A 90 -3.44 -1.02 8.42
C TRP A 90 -2.96 -2.46 8.31
N MET A 91 -2.46 -2.88 7.15
CA MET A 91 -1.99 -4.24 6.94
C MET A 91 -0.76 -4.30 6.03
N GLU A 92 0.03 -5.34 6.23
CA GLU A 92 1.16 -5.72 5.38
C GLU A 92 1.12 -7.22 5.07
N LEU A 93 1.65 -7.61 3.91
CA LEU A 93 1.81 -9.00 3.50
C LEU A 93 3.30 -9.35 3.47
N ASP A 94 3.66 -10.47 4.09
CA ASP A 94 5.01 -11.03 4.00
C ASP A 94 4.94 -12.55 3.94
N GLY A 95 5.35 -13.11 2.80
CA GLY A 95 5.29 -14.55 2.56
C GLY A 95 3.89 -15.12 2.74
N GLU A 96 3.74 -16.02 3.73
CA GLU A 96 2.48 -16.68 4.08
C GLU A 96 1.71 -15.97 5.21
N TYR A 97 2.11 -14.76 5.59
CA TYR A 97 1.51 -14.04 6.69
C TYR A 97 0.90 -12.70 6.26
N LEU A 98 -0.26 -12.43 6.84
CA LEU A 98 -0.89 -11.11 6.85
C LEU A 98 -0.73 -10.50 8.23
N TYR A 99 -0.09 -9.35 8.29
CA TYR A 99 0.00 -8.53 9.50
C TYR A 99 -1.07 -7.45 9.47
N LEU A 100 -1.80 -7.29 10.57
CA LEU A 100 -2.94 -6.38 10.65
C LEU A 100 -2.90 -5.60 11.96
N SER A 101 -3.01 -4.27 11.91
CA SER A 101 -3.18 -3.47 13.12
C SER A 101 -4.61 -3.61 13.65
N GLN A 102 -4.72 -3.90 14.95
CA GLN A 102 -5.99 -3.95 15.69
C GLN A 102 -5.81 -3.19 17.00
N ALA A 103 -6.36 -1.98 17.07
CA ALA A 103 -6.16 -1.05 18.16
C ALA A 103 -4.64 -0.84 18.41
N GLU A 104 -4.20 -1.02 19.65
CA GLU A 104 -2.81 -0.84 20.11
C GLU A 104 -1.82 -1.96 19.68
N ASN A 105 -2.32 -3.02 19.01
CA ASN A 105 -1.51 -4.19 18.68
C ASN A 105 -1.43 -4.43 17.17
N ILE A 106 -0.37 -5.10 16.74
CA ILE A 106 -0.25 -5.69 15.39
C ILE A 106 -0.34 -7.20 15.53
N GLN A 107 -1.20 -7.82 14.74
CA GLN A 107 -1.45 -9.26 14.79
C GLN A 107 -1.05 -9.91 13.48
N ALA A 108 -0.27 -11.00 13.55
CA ALA A 108 0.15 -11.79 12.40
C ALA A 108 -0.77 -12.98 12.23
N TYR A 109 -1.41 -13.08 11.07
CA TYR A 109 -2.29 -14.17 10.69
C TYR A 109 -1.65 -14.99 9.56
N GLN A 110 -1.65 -16.30 9.69
CA GLN A 110 -1.21 -17.16 8.59
C GLN A 110 -2.28 -17.22 7.50
N LEU A 111 -1.87 -17.06 6.26
CA LEU A 111 -2.73 -17.25 5.08
C LEU A 111 -3.07 -18.73 4.92
N CYS A 112 -4.32 -19.01 4.53
CA CYS A 112 -4.71 -20.39 4.22
C CYS A 112 -4.03 -20.85 2.92
N PRO A 113 -3.52 -22.10 2.85
CA PRO A 113 -2.80 -22.60 1.68
C PRO A 113 -3.62 -22.61 0.39
N ASP A 114 -4.95 -22.72 0.51
CA ASP A 114 -5.90 -22.65 -0.60
C ASP A 114 -6.23 -21.22 -1.05
N GLY A 115 -5.65 -20.22 -0.38
CA GLY A 115 -5.89 -18.81 -0.65
C GLY A 115 -7.28 -18.30 -0.23
N THR A 116 -8.11 -19.12 0.41
CA THR A 116 -9.49 -18.75 0.77
C THR A 116 -9.60 -17.75 1.91
N GLY A 117 -8.47 -17.41 2.55
CA GLY A 117 -8.50 -16.45 3.64
C GLY A 117 -7.29 -16.52 4.56
N VAL A 118 -7.53 -16.18 5.82
CA VAL A 118 -6.56 -16.22 6.91
C VAL A 118 -7.05 -17.13 8.03
N GLN A 119 -6.15 -17.72 8.80
CA GLN A 119 -6.49 -18.49 9.99
C GLN A 119 -7.20 -17.55 11.02
N ARG A 120 -8.17 -18.11 11.75
CA ARG A 120 -9.00 -17.33 12.69
C ARG A 120 -8.23 -16.72 13.88
N HIS A 121 -7.15 -17.38 14.29
CA HIS A 121 -6.33 -16.97 15.42
C HIS A 121 -5.00 -16.43 14.95
N PRO A 122 -4.53 -15.30 15.50
CA PRO A 122 -3.22 -14.78 15.17
C PRO A 122 -2.13 -15.74 15.69
N GLN A 123 -1.08 -15.90 14.92
CA GLN A 123 0.11 -16.70 15.30
C GLN A 123 1.06 -15.90 16.18
N ALA A 124 1.05 -14.59 16.04
CA ALA A 124 1.84 -13.68 16.87
C ALA A 124 1.10 -12.36 17.09
N ILE A 125 1.39 -11.73 18.24
CA ILE A 125 0.85 -10.41 18.61
C ILE A 125 2.04 -9.54 19.01
N PHE A 126 2.15 -8.36 18.40
CA PHE A 126 3.17 -7.37 18.67
C PHE A 126 2.53 -6.20 19.40
N SER A 127 2.89 -6.04 20.68
CA SER A 127 2.34 -5.03 21.59
C SER A 127 3.42 -4.03 21.97
N GLY A 128 3.03 -2.80 22.31
CA GLY A 128 3.98 -1.77 22.73
C GLY A 128 3.41 -0.36 22.70
N HIS A 129 2.41 -0.11 21.87
CA HIS A 129 1.67 1.13 21.86
C HIS A 129 0.64 1.19 22.99
N GLN A 130 0.27 2.40 23.43
CA GLN A 130 -0.77 2.67 24.43
C GLN A 130 -2.07 3.15 23.78
N GLU A 131 -1.98 3.54 22.51
CA GLU A 131 -3.10 3.96 21.66
C GLU A 131 -3.04 3.21 20.34
N ASP A 132 -4.01 3.46 19.45
CA ASP A 132 -4.15 2.76 18.18
C ASP A 132 -2.89 2.87 17.32
N VAL A 133 -2.48 1.77 16.71
CA VAL A 133 -1.43 1.76 15.69
C VAL A 133 -1.97 2.40 14.43
N CYS A 134 -1.43 3.57 14.05
CA CYS A 134 -1.87 4.32 12.88
C CYS A 134 -1.36 3.71 11.58
N ARG A 135 -0.07 3.41 11.53
CA ARG A 135 0.60 2.81 10.37
C ARG A 135 1.81 2.01 10.78
N PHE A 136 2.13 0.96 10.06
CA PHE A 136 3.37 0.21 10.22
C PHE A 136 3.90 -0.29 8.87
N VAL A 137 5.18 -0.64 8.84
CA VAL A 137 5.85 -1.24 7.70
C VAL A 137 6.64 -2.48 8.11
N LEU A 138 6.77 -3.41 7.18
CA LEU A 138 7.55 -4.64 7.32
C LEU A 138 8.77 -4.57 6.41
N VAL A 139 9.96 -4.61 6.98
CA VAL A 139 11.20 -4.62 6.20
C VAL A 139 12.25 -5.47 6.91
N ASN A 140 12.88 -6.40 6.20
CA ASN A 140 13.99 -7.22 6.69
C ASN A 140 13.73 -7.87 8.05
N SER A 141 12.57 -8.54 8.18
CA SER A 141 12.13 -9.21 9.42
C SER A 141 11.93 -8.26 10.62
N HIS A 142 11.71 -6.98 10.37
CA HIS A 142 11.35 -5.99 11.38
C HIS A 142 9.99 -5.36 11.07
N ILE A 143 9.26 -5.04 12.13
CA ILE A 143 8.06 -4.21 12.10
C ILE A 143 8.43 -2.85 12.69
N VAL A 144 8.19 -1.78 11.95
CA VAL A 144 8.28 -0.42 12.46
C VAL A 144 6.88 0.17 12.46
N SER A 145 6.39 0.58 13.63
CA SER A 145 5.03 1.11 13.78
C SER A 145 5.02 2.49 14.42
N GLY A 146 4.09 3.31 13.97
CA GLY A 146 3.73 4.59 14.59
C GLY A 146 2.32 4.52 15.16
N GLY A 147 2.12 5.09 16.33
CA GLY A 147 0.85 5.04 17.04
C GLY A 147 0.31 6.41 17.46
N GLY A 148 -0.95 6.42 17.89
CA GLY A 148 -1.63 7.59 18.46
C GLY A 148 -0.92 8.16 19.68
N ASP A 149 -0.18 7.31 20.40
CA ASP A 149 0.61 7.68 21.58
C ASP A 149 1.90 8.49 21.26
N GLY A 150 2.12 8.89 19.99
CA GLY A 150 3.29 9.67 19.57
C GLY A 150 4.60 8.88 19.53
N ASN A 151 4.55 7.57 19.76
CA ASN A 151 5.72 6.71 19.82
C ASN A 151 5.94 5.98 18.50
N ILE A 152 7.20 5.58 18.30
CA ILE A 152 7.60 4.57 17.31
C ILE A 152 8.01 3.32 18.08
N VAL A 153 7.54 2.17 17.61
CA VAL A 153 7.92 0.85 18.14
C VAL A 153 8.55 0.03 17.05
N LEU A 154 9.71 -0.52 17.33
CA LEU A 154 10.43 -1.45 16.47
C LEU A 154 10.36 -2.85 17.08
N HIS A 155 9.85 -3.82 16.33
CA HIS A 155 9.86 -5.23 16.71
C HIS A 155 10.70 -6.04 15.73
N LYS A 156 11.38 -7.07 16.22
CA LYS A 156 11.93 -8.14 15.39
C LYS A 156 10.89 -9.26 15.27
N ILE A 157 10.52 -9.66 14.06
CA ILE A 157 9.44 -10.66 13.83
C ILE A 157 9.77 -12.01 14.48
N HIS A 158 11.02 -12.45 14.32
CA HIS A 158 11.50 -13.71 14.91
C HIS A 158 12.44 -13.41 16.07
N GLY A 159 11.90 -13.03 17.23
CA GLY A 159 12.68 -12.75 18.42
C GLY A 159 11.91 -11.94 19.46
N SER A 160 12.49 -11.81 20.64
CA SER A 160 11.93 -11.04 21.76
C SER A 160 12.38 -9.57 21.79
N TYR A 161 13.08 -9.12 20.74
CA TYR A 161 13.61 -7.75 20.71
C TYR A 161 12.52 -6.75 20.32
N SER A 162 12.32 -5.77 21.19
CA SER A 162 11.44 -4.64 20.93
C SER A 162 12.08 -3.36 21.49
N VAL A 163 12.01 -2.28 20.72
CA VAL A 163 12.45 -0.96 21.13
C VAL A 163 11.31 0.03 20.92
N LYS A 164 11.02 0.82 21.95
CA LYS A 164 10.05 1.92 21.91
C LYS A 164 10.75 3.21 22.24
N PHE A 165 10.48 4.26 21.49
CA PHE A 165 10.96 5.61 21.79
C PHE A 165 9.90 6.66 21.46
N SER A 166 9.91 7.75 22.22
CA SER A 166 9.06 8.91 21.97
C SER A 166 9.56 9.65 20.73
N ALA A 167 8.73 9.71 19.70
CA ALA A 167 9.08 10.29 18.42
C ALA A 167 8.48 11.69 18.23
N HIS A 168 7.21 11.87 18.57
CA HIS A 168 6.45 13.06 18.28
C HIS A 168 5.61 13.48 19.49
N GLU A 169 5.16 14.75 19.47
CA GLU A 169 4.29 15.30 20.50
C GLU A 169 2.81 14.91 20.32
N GLN A 170 2.45 14.47 19.11
CA GLN A 170 1.11 14.01 18.75
C GLN A 170 1.19 12.69 17.96
N GLU A 171 0.04 12.22 17.46
CA GLU A 171 -0.06 10.93 16.75
C GLU A 171 0.95 10.82 15.60
N VAL A 172 1.59 9.67 15.50
CA VAL A 172 2.43 9.30 14.36
C VAL A 172 1.53 8.67 13.28
N ASN A 173 1.11 9.47 12.31
CA ASN A 173 0.16 9.05 11.28
C ASN A 173 0.77 8.11 10.25
N CYS A 174 2.05 8.23 9.98
CA CYS A 174 2.74 7.44 8.97
C CYS A 174 4.20 7.20 9.33
N VAL A 175 4.69 6.04 8.94
CA VAL A 175 6.08 5.64 9.04
C VAL A 175 6.50 4.93 7.76
N ASP A 176 7.78 5.06 7.42
CA ASP A 176 8.43 4.25 6.40
C ASP A 176 9.83 3.88 6.87
N PHE A 177 10.35 2.74 6.40
CA PHE A 177 11.63 2.20 6.84
C PHE A 177 12.41 1.61 5.68
N GLN A 178 13.60 2.08 5.46
CA GLN A 178 14.50 1.55 4.45
C GLN A 178 15.98 1.82 4.82
N GLY A 179 16.87 0.85 4.54
CA GLY A 179 18.32 1.02 4.68
C GLY A 179 18.78 1.37 6.10
N GLY A 180 18.06 0.96 7.14
CA GLY A 180 18.40 1.30 8.53
C GLY A 180 17.96 2.70 8.98
N LEU A 181 17.18 3.41 8.14
CA LEU A 181 16.59 4.71 8.44
C LEU A 181 15.08 4.60 8.53
N ILE A 182 14.49 5.20 9.57
CA ILE A 182 13.05 5.38 9.71
C ILE A 182 12.72 6.82 9.37
N VAL A 183 11.64 7.03 8.65
CA VAL A 183 11.01 8.35 8.52
C VAL A 183 9.61 8.27 9.09
N SER A 184 9.27 9.23 9.95
CA SER A 184 7.94 9.33 10.56
C SER A 184 7.32 10.68 10.27
N GLY A 185 6.00 10.69 10.10
CA GLY A 185 5.22 11.91 9.93
C GLY A 185 4.07 11.95 10.93
N SER A 186 3.82 13.14 11.49
CA SER A 186 2.91 13.31 12.61
C SER A 186 1.89 14.43 12.39
N ARG A 187 0.87 14.37 13.21
CA ARG A 187 -0.12 15.44 13.41
C ARG A 187 0.51 16.70 13.98
N ASP A 188 1.66 16.61 14.66
CA ASP A 188 2.43 17.74 15.20
C ASP A 188 3.06 18.63 14.12
N ARG A 189 2.80 18.36 12.82
CA ARG A 189 3.32 19.07 11.65
C ARG A 189 4.82 18.90 11.44
N THR A 190 5.37 17.82 11.91
CA THR A 190 6.77 17.47 11.65
C THR A 190 6.89 16.14 10.94
N ALA A 191 7.95 16.01 10.12
CA ALA A 191 8.48 14.73 9.75
C ALA A 191 9.90 14.59 10.33
N LYS A 192 10.24 13.41 10.81
CA LYS A 192 11.53 13.17 11.47
C LYS A 192 12.22 11.95 10.89
N VAL A 193 13.53 12.02 10.80
CA VAL A 193 14.41 10.95 10.34
C VAL A 193 15.16 10.37 11.53
N TRP A 194 15.14 9.03 11.67
CA TRP A 194 15.70 8.31 12.80
C TRP A 194 16.71 7.27 12.34
N SER A 195 17.78 7.11 13.08
CA SER A 195 18.77 6.07 12.84
C SER A 195 18.44 4.79 13.61
N LEU A 196 18.66 3.64 12.97
CA LEU A 196 18.70 2.32 13.60
C LEU A 196 20.10 1.73 13.66
N SER A 197 21.13 2.52 13.39
CA SER A 197 22.52 2.07 13.50
C SER A 197 22.83 1.64 14.95
N ALA A 198 23.68 0.64 15.09
CA ALA A 198 24.10 0.14 16.41
C ALA A 198 24.63 1.29 17.28
N GLY A 199 24.11 1.38 18.51
CA GLY A 199 24.42 2.47 19.46
C GLY A 199 23.71 3.80 19.20
N ARG A 200 22.88 3.91 18.14
CA ARG A 200 22.14 5.13 17.79
C ARG A 200 20.65 4.88 17.52
N VAL A 201 20.14 3.75 17.97
CA VAL A 201 18.74 3.38 17.77
C VAL A 201 17.83 4.43 18.43
N GLY A 202 16.92 5.01 17.64
CA GLY A 202 16.01 6.06 18.09
C GLY A 202 16.66 7.46 18.18
N GLN A 203 17.89 7.65 17.68
CA GLN A 203 18.47 8.98 17.53
C GLN A 203 17.81 9.71 16.37
N CYS A 204 17.23 10.88 16.64
CA CYS A 204 16.71 11.77 15.62
C CYS A 204 17.89 12.43 14.86
N LEU A 205 17.95 12.22 13.57
CA LEU A 205 18.96 12.82 12.70
C LEU A 205 18.49 14.17 12.18
N HIS A 206 17.24 14.25 11.73
CA HIS A 206 16.63 15.46 11.18
C HIS A 206 15.20 15.60 11.65
N THR A 207 14.79 16.85 11.89
CA THR A 207 13.40 17.25 12.07
C THR A 207 13.06 18.27 11.00
N VAL A 208 12.15 17.94 10.10
CA VAL A 208 11.65 18.87 9.09
C VAL A 208 10.29 19.40 9.52
N GLN A 209 10.13 20.73 9.44
CA GLN A 209 8.86 21.39 9.72
C GLN A 209 8.04 21.40 8.44
N THR A 210 6.84 20.82 8.53
CA THR A 210 5.82 20.90 7.49
C THR A 210 4.79 21.95 7.90
N GLU A 211 4.14 22.60 6.94
CA GLU A 211 3.14 23.63 7.26
C GLU A 211 1.88 23.03 7.86
N ASP A 212 1.67 21.73 7.68
CA ASP A 212 0.46 21.05 8.07
C ASP A 212 0.75 19.62 8.55
N ARG A 213 -0.27 18.97 9.13
CA ARG A 213 -0.19 17.56 9.56
C ARG A 213 0.29 16.68 8.43
N VAL A 214 1.21 15.77 8.74
CA VAL A 214 1.71 14.77 7.78
C VAL A 214 0.81 13.55 7.83
N TRP A 215 0.25 13.18 6.67
CA TRP A 215 -0.62 12.02 6.52
C TRP A 215 0.08 10.82 5.89
N SER A 216 1.03 11.08 5.00
CA SER A 216 1.72 10.04 4.25
C SER A 216 3.19 10.34 4.05
N ILE A 217 3.99 9.28 3.98
CA ILE A 217 5.44 9.33 3.77
C ILE A 217 5.84 8.17 2.88
N ALA A 218 6.86 8.40 2.04
CA ALA A 218 7.57 7.34 1.35
C ALA A 218 9.05 7.69 1.20
N ILE A 219 9.92 6.71 1.43
CA ILE A 219 11.37 6.83 1.24
C ILE A 219 11.73 6.48 -0.22
N SER A 220 12.59 7.27 -0.83
CA SER A 220 13.12 6.98 -2.16
C SER A 220 13.93 5.67 -2.14
N PRO A 221 13.74 4.79 -3.15
CA PRO A 221 14.52 3.55 -3.24
C PRO A 221 16.03 3.71 -3.26
N LEU A 222 16.54 4.90 -3.62
CA LEU A 222 17.97 5.22 -3.59
C LEU A 222 18.46 5.77 -2.25
N LEU A 223 17.58 5.93 -1.25
CA LEU A 223 17.90 6.52 0.05
C LEU A 223 18.48 7.95 -0.03
N SER A 224 18.22 8.67 -1.12
CA SER A 224 18.68 10.05 -1.31
C SER A 224 17.69 11.09 -0.79
N SER A 225 16.41 10.72 -0.72
CA SER A 225 15.31 11.63 -0.38
C SER A 225 14.10 10.88 0.17
N PHE A 226 13.18 11.62 0.75
CA PHE A 226 11.85 11.12 1.12
C PHE A 226 10.78 12.13 0.74
N VAL A 227 9.57 11.68 0.54
CA VAL A 227 8.42 12.52 0.23
C VAL A 227 7.45 12.56 1.40
N THR A 228 6.87 13.73 1.66
CA THR A 228 5.78 13.92 2.62
C THR A 228 4.51 14.35 1.91
N GLY A 229 3.38 13.75 2.32
CA GLY A 229 2.03 14.18 1.96
C GLY A 229 1.33 14.80 3.17
N THR A 230 0.81 16.02 3.03
CA THR A 230 0.18 16.78 4.13
C THR A 230 -1.30 17.03 3.92
N ALA A 231 -1.98 17.59 4.92
CA ALA A 231 -3.42 17.86 4.91
C ALA A 231 -3.85 19.02 3.97
N CYS A 232 -2.91 19.82 3.47
CA CYS A 232 -3.19 20.93 2.54
C CYS A 232 -4.22 21.95 3.06
N CYS A 233 -4.09 22.40 4.30
CA CYS A 233 -4.96 23.42 4.87
C CYS A 233 -4.56 24.84 4.42
N GLY A 234 -3.34 25.03 3.93
CA GLY A 234 -2.78 26.27 3.38
C GLY A 234 -2.84 26.34 1.85
N HIS A 235 -2.05 27.25 1.28
CA HIS A 235 -1.93 27.48 -0.17
C HIS A 235 -0.69 26.83 -0.78
N THR A 236 0.05 26.05 0.00
CA THR A 236 1.29 25.40 -0.44
C THR A 236 1.02 23.97 -0.87
N SER A 237 1.85 23.46 -1.78
CA SER A 237 1.74 22.08 -2.22
C SER A 237 1.79 21.10 -1.03
N PRO A 238 0.85 20.16 -0.94
CA PRO A 238 0.85 19.11 0.09
C PRO A 238 1.92 18.05 -0.14
N LEU A 239 2.52 17.97 -1.32
CA LEU A 239 3.57 17.00 -1.67
C LEU A 239 4.93 17.69 -1.71
N ARG A 240 5.84 17.26 -0.84
CA ARG A 240 7.19 17.82 -0.73
C ARG A 240 8.25 16.73 -0.67
N ILE A 241 9.34 16.94 -1.39
CA ILE A 241 10.50 16.06 -1.40
C ILE A 241 11.64 16.70 -0.61
N TRP A 242 12.19 15.95 0.31
CA TRP A 242 13.22 16.36 1.25
C TRP A 242 14.49 15.54 1.02
N ASP A 243 15.62 16.20 1.11
CA ASP A 243 16.92 15.54 1.07
C ASP A 243 17.19 14.77 2.37
N PHE A 244 17.69 13.57 2.25
CA PHE A 244 17.94 12.71 3.42
C PHE A 244 19.15 13.13 4.23
N GLU A 245 20.20 13.63 3.57
CA GLU A 245 21.46 13.96 4.21
C GLU A 245 21.39 15.30 4.94
N SER A 246 20.77 16.31 4.33
CA SER A 246 20.68 17.66 4.87
C SER A 246 19.38 17.98 5.60
N GLY A 247 18.32 17.20 5.37
CA GLY A 247 16.95 17.50 5.85
C GLY A 247 16.31 18.71 5.17
N GLN A 248 16.90 19.23 4.08
CA GLN A 248 16.40 20.40 3.38
C GLN A 248 15.34 20.06 2.35
N LEU A 249 14.44 21.01 2.10
CA LEU A 249 13.44 20.89 1.04
C LEU A 249 14.12 20.93 -0.33
N LEU A 250 13.97 19.85 -1.11
CA LEU A 250 14.47 19.80 -2.49
C LEU A 250 13.48 20.42 -3.47
N THR A 251 12.21 20.03 -3.37
CA THR A 251 11.17 20.52 -4.29
C THR A 251 9.76 20.22 -3.77
N CYS A 252 8.79 20.96 -4.33
CA CYS A 252 7.37 20.69 -4.16
C CYS A 252 6.80 20.09 -5.44
N LEU A 253 5.90 19.12 -5.32
CA LEU A 253 5.20 18.51 -6.45
C LEU A 253 3.80 19.10 -6.62
N GLY A 254 3.51 19.60 -7.83
CA GLY A 254 2.23 20.21 -8.16
C GLY A 254 2.09 21.63 -7.69
N THR A 255 1.48 22.46 -8.53
CA THR A 255 1.17 23.87 -8.25
C THR A 255 -0.33 24.12 -8.09
N ASP A 256 -1.15 23.14 -8.50
CA ASP A 256 -2.59 23.31 -8.73
C ASP A 256 -3.43 22.62 -7.63
N PHE A 257 -2.84 22.31 -6.48
CA PHE A 257 -3.60 21.79 -5.36
C PHE A 257 -4.45 22.88 -4.72
N HIS A 258 -5.75 22.65 -4.66
CA HIS A 258 -6.66 23.54 -3.94
C HIS A 258 -6.63 23.22 -2.43
N ARG A 259 -7.08 24.17 -1.62
CA ARG A 259 -7.19 24.01 -0.17
C ARG A 259 -8.06 22.79 0.17
N GLY A 260 -7.57 21.92 1.04
CA GLY A 260 -8.23 20.67 1.41
C GLY A 260 -7.83 19.45 0.54
N ALA A 261 -7.01 19.64 -0.49
CA ALA A 261 -6.49 18.55 -1.34
C ALA A 261 -5.38 17.75 -0.64
N GLY A 262 -5.61 17.36 0.62
CA GLY A 262 -4.63 16.61 1.41
C GLY A 262 -4.30 15.25 0.80
N VAL A 263 -3.02 14.86 0.89
CA VAL A 263 -2.49 13.62 0.33
C VAL A 263 -2.45 12.53 1.41
N LEU A 264 -3.29 11.52 1.24
CA LEU A 264 -3.49 10.44 2.21
C LEU A 264 -2.57 9.25 2.00
N ASP A 265 -2.15 8.99 0.77
CA ASP A 265 -1.19 7.95 0.47
C ASP A 265 -0.24 8.36 -0.66
N VAL A 266 1.02 7.97 -0.53
CA VAL A 266 2.07 8.22 -1.50
C VAL A 266 3.02 7.02 -1.54
N LEU A 267 3.48 6.66 -2.73
CA LEU A 267 4.44 5.59 -2.91
C LEU A 267 5.42 5.88 -4.05
N TYR A 268 6.66 5.45 -3.90
CA TYR A 268 7.61 5.35 -4.99
C TYR A 268 7.42 4.03 -5.74
N GLU A 269 7.32 4.08 -7.06
CA GLU A 269 7.44 2.89 -7.91
C GLU A 269 8.88 2.66 -8.35
N THR A 270 9.57 3.75 -8.62
CA THR A 270 11.00 3.78 -8.95
C THR A 270 11.61 5.01 -8.26
N PRO A 271 12.94 5.19 -8.27
CA PRO A 271 13.54 6.38 -7.67
C PRO A 271 13.03 7.72 -8.21
N SER A 272 12.44 7.73 -9.40
CA SER A 272 11.96 8.95 -10.06
C SER A 272 10.47 8.98 -10.35
N LEU A 273 9.75 7.89 -10.09
CA LEU A 273 8.33 7.77 -10.36
C LEU A 273 7.54 7.58 -9.06
N LEU A 274 6.57 8.46 -8.82
CA LEU A 274 5.70 8.42 -7.64
C LEU A 274 4.23 8.33 -8.02
N LEU A 275 3.45 7.72 -7.14
CA LEU A 275 2.00 7.78 -7.15
C LEU A 275 1.53 8.47 -5.86
N SER A 276 0.49 9.30 -5.97
CA SER A 276 -0.17 9.93 -4.83
C SER A 276 -1.68 9.90 -4.99
N CYS A 277 -2.41 9.87 -3.87
CA CYS A 277 -3.85 10.02 -3.83
C CYS A 277 -4.30 10.71 -2.54
N GLY A 278 -5.54 11.22 -2.52
CA GLY A 278 -6.01 11.90 -1.34
C GLY A 278 -7.45 12.41 -1.41
N TYR A 279 -7.69 13.51 -0.70
CA TYR A 279 -9.01 14.12 -0.55
C TYR A 279 -9.53 14.80 -1.83
N ASP A 280 -8.65 15.12 -2.77
CA ASP A 280 -9.02 15.73 -4.03
C ASP A 280 -9.52 14.72 -5.09
N THR A 281 -9.70 13.46 -4.69
CA THR A 281 -10.29 12.38 -5.50
C THR A 281 -9.43 11.88 -6.66
N TYR A 282 -8.24 12.44 -6.85
CA TYR A 282 -7.34 12.06 -7.92
C TYR A 282 -6.25 11.10 -7.47
N ILE A 283 -5.92 10.14 -8.33
CA ILE A 283 -4.64 9.45 -8.33
C ILE A 283 -3.74 10.20 -9.29
N ARG A 284 -2.55 10.64 -8.83
CA ARG A 284 -1.58 11.34 -9.67
C ARG A 284 -0.30 10.54 -9.81
N TYR A 285 0.23 10.52 -11.03
CA TYR A 285 1.48 9.90 -11.38
C TYR A 285 2.51 10.97 -11.74
N TRP A 286 3.62 10.96 -11.04
CA TRP A 286 4.67 11.97 -11.11
C TRP A 286 5.95 11.38 -11.65
N ASP A 287 6.61 12.06 -12.57
CA ASP A 287 8.01 11.83 -12.95
C ASP A 287 8.82 13.05 -12.55
N ILE A 288 9.59 12.94 -11.47
CA ILE A 288 10.36 14.05 -10.89
C ILE A 288 11.56 14.47 -11.74
N ARG A 289 11.93 13.69 -12.76
CA ARG A 289 12.98 14.05 -13.73
C ARG A 289 12.49 15.04 -14.78
N THR A 290 11.23 14.97 -15.14
CA THR A 290 10.65 15.75 -16.25
C THR A 290 10.02 17.05 -15.76
N SER A 291 9.18 16.96 -14.75
CA SER A 291 8.52 18.14 -14.16
C SER A 291 8.05 17.83 -12.74
N THR A 292 8.27 18.79 -11.86
CA THR A 292 7.69 18.78 -10.51
C THR A 292 6.40 19.60 -10.42
N ARG A 293 6.10 20.45 -11.42
CA ARG A 293 4.92 21.31 -11.43
C ARG A 293 3.63 20.59 -11.79
N LYS A 294 3.68 19.63 -12.74
CA LYS A 294 2.52 18.87 -13.20
C LYS A 294 2.80 17.40 -13.18
N CYS A 295 1.81 16.60 -12.78
CA CYS A 295 1.87 15.14 -12.91
C CYS A 295 1.83 14.75 -14.40
N ILE A 296 2.42 13.61 -14.71
CA ILE A 296 2.44 13.08 -16.09
C ILE A 296 1.10 12.43 -16.47
N ARG A 297 0.35 11.98 -15.47
CA ARG A 297 -0.99 11.39 -15.65
C ARG A 297 -1.78 11.48 -14.36
N GLU A 298 -3.10 11.58 -14.51
CA GLU A 298 -4.05 11.53 -13.40
C GLU A 298 -5.26 10.68 -13.75
N TRP A 299 -5.89 10.10 -12.72
CA TRP A 299 -7.13 9.36 -12.80
C TRP A 299 -8.06 9.89 -11.74
N GLU A 300 -9.26 10.26 -12.15
CA GLU A 300 -10.29 10.81 -11.28
C GLU A 300 -11.19 9.69 -10.75
N GLU A 301 -11.51 9.74 -9.45
CA GLU A 301 -12.49 8.85 -8.84
C GLU A 301 -13.91 9.25 -9.30
N PRO A 302 -14.67 8.36 -9.97
CA PRO A 302 -15.92 8.74 -10.64
C PRO A 302 -17.06 9.21 -9.73
N HIS A 303 -16.96 8.98 -8.42
CA HIS A 303 -18.02 9.29 -7.45
C HIS A 303 -17.60 10.37 -6.45
N ASP A 304 -16.61 11.17 -6.78
CA ASP A 304 -16.13 12.28 -5.95
C ASP A 304 -15.79 11.87 -4.50
N SER A 305 -15.19 10.68 -4.37
CA SER A 305 -14.82 10.12 -3.08
C SER A 305 -13.33 10.23 -2.83
N ALA A 306 -12.93 10.69 -1.66
CA ALA A 306 -11.52 10.68 -1.25
C ALA A 306 -10.91 9.28 -1.36
N LEU A 307 -9.65 9.23 -1.75
CA LEU A 307 -8.88 7.99 -1.89
C LEU A 307 -7.95 7.83 -0.68
N TYR A 308 -8.21 6.82 0.14
CA TYR A 308 -7.48 6.59 1.39
C TYR A 308 -6.19 5.81 1.20
N CYS A 309 -6.16 4.95 0.22
CA CYS A 309 -4.98 4.12 -0.04
C CYS A 309 -4.85 3.79 -1.52
N LEU A 310 -3.62 3.56 -1.94
CA LEU A 310 -3.29 3.10 -3.27
C LEU A 310 -2.16 2.07 -3.23
N ARG A 311 -2.15 1.17 -4.20
CA ARG A 311 -1.05 0.20 -4.42
C ARG A 311 -0.85 -0.01 -5.91
N SER A 312 0.37 -0.30 -6.28
CA SER A 312 0.77 -0.60 -7.65
C SER A 312 1.43 -1.96 -7.74
N ASP A 313 1.26 -2.63 -8.87
CA ASP A 313 2.01 -3.85 -9.20
C ASP A 313 3.43 -3.57 -9.70
N GLY A 314 3.85 -2.29 -9.70
CA GLY A 314 5.13 -1.84 -10.24
C GLY A 314 5.18 -1.87 -11.79
N ASN A 315 4.08 -2.23 -12.47
CA ASN A 315 4.00 -2.28 -13.92
C ASN A 315 2.79 -1.47 -14.44
N HIS A 316 1.67 -2.11 -14.68
CA HIS A 316 0.53 -1.48 -15.35
C HIS A 316 -0.69 -1.27 -14.45
N MET A 317 -0.80 -1.99 -13.33
CA MET A 317 -1.98 -1.95 -12.47
C MET A 317 -1.80 -1.00 -11.29
N ILE A 318 -2.85 -0.24 -11.01
CA ILE A 318 -3.06 0.45 -9.74
C ILE A 318 -4.35 -0.09 -9.10
N ALA A 319 -4.32 -0.28 -7.79
CA ALA A 319 -5.51 -0.52 -6.96
C ALA A 319 -5.68 0.66 -6.01
N SER A 320 -6.89 1.20 -5.90
CA SER A 320 -7.24 2.29 -4.97
C SER A 320 -8.42 1.93 -4.09
N GLY A 321 -8.41 2.44 -2.85
CA GLY A 321 -9.49 2.30 -1.90
C GLY A 321 -10.17 3.65 -1.61
N SER A 322 -11.51 3.71 -1.76
CA SER A 322 -12.27 4.94 -1.56
C SER A 322 -12.75 5.11 -0.12
N SER A 323 -13.14 6.35 0.21
CA SER A 323 -13.68 6.72 1.53
C SER A 323 -15.11 6.25 1.76
N TYR A 324 -15.86 5.93 0.70
CA TYR A 324 -17.26 5.55 0.81
C TYR A 324 -17.54 4.14 0.28
N TYR A 325 -18.49 3.46 0.89
CA TYR A 325 -19.08 2.17 0.48
C TYR A 325 -18.10 1.01 0.31
N GLY A 326 -16.87 1.11 0.89
CA GLY A 326 -15.88 0.05 0.75
C GLY A 326 -15.52 -0.24 -0.71
N VAL A 327 -15.41 0.78 -1.54
CA VAL A 327 -15.14 0.60 -2.98
C VAL A 327 -13.66 0.46 -3.22
N VAL A 328 -13.28 -0.65 -3.84
CA VAL A 328 -11.95 -0.87 -4.40
C VAL A 328 -12.03 -0.73 -5.91
N ARG A 329 -11.11 0.04 -6.51
CA ARG A 329 -11.01 0.20 -7.96
C ARG A 329 -9.67 -0.28 -8.48
N LEU A 330 -9.72 -0.86 -9.68
CA LEU A 330 -8.53 -1.22 -10.44
C LEU A 330 -8.42 -0.29 -11.65
N TRP A 331 -7.18 0.12 -11.91
CA TRP A 331 -6.81 1.03 -12.99
C TRP A 331 -5.68 0.43 -13.80
N ASP A 332 -5.72 0.65 -15.10
CA ASP A 332 -4.60 0.35 -16.00
C ASP A 332 -3.89 1.66 -16.33
N LYS A 333 -2.61 1.78 -15.97
CA LYS A 333 -1.82 3.01 -16.20
C LYS A 333 -1.75 3.44 -17.67
N ARG A 334 -2.05 2.54 -18.59
CA ARG A 334 -2.11 2.81 -20.04
C ARG A 334 -3.42 3.48 -20.47
N GLN A 335 -4.43 3.48 -19.60
CA GLN A 335 -5.77 4.00 -19.86
C GLN A 335 -6.12 5.07 -18.82
N THR A 336 -7.08 5.94 -19.14
CA THR A 336 -7.58 6.99 -18.22
C THR A 336 -8.83 6.57 -17.47
N ARG A 337 -9.48 5.49 -17.88
CA ARG A 337 -10.73 5.01 -17.27
C ARG A 337 -10.47 3.97 -16.21
N CYS A 338 -11.33 3.94 -15.20
CA CYS A 338 -11.40 2.84 -14.24
C CYS A 338 -11.66 1.53 -14.99
N LEU A 339 -10.87 0.51 -14.65
CA LEU A 339 -10.97 -0.81 -15.28
C LEU A 339 -12.08 -1.65 -14.63
N GLN A 340 -12.07 -1.73 -13.31
CA GLN A 340 -13.02 -2.51 -12.51
C GLN A 340 -13.31 -1.81 -11.18
N SER A 341 -14.50 -2.06 -10.62
CA SER A 341 -14.88 -1.60 -9.29
C SER A 341 -15.52 -2.73 -8.48
N PHE A 342 -15.12 -2.84 -7.21
CA PHE A 342 -15.64 -3.84 -6.28
C PHE A 342 -16.22 -3.13 -5.05
N HIS A 343 -17.50 -3.35 -4.78
CA HIS A 343 -18.20 -2.83 -3.59
C HIS A 343 -18.14 -3.90 -2.51
N LEU A 344 -17.46 -3.64 -1.40
CA LEU A 344 -17.20 -4.61 -0.34
C LEU A 344 -18.09 -4.41 0.88
N SER A 345 -18.65 -3.22 1.09
CA SER A 345 -19.56 -2.94 2.18
C SER A 345 -20.97 -2.62 1.68
N SER A 346 -21.98 -3.17 2.35
CA SER A 346 -23.39 -2.84 2.18
C SER A 346 -24.10 -3.22 3.50
N PRO A 347 -24.98 -2.42 4.03
CA PRO A 347 -25.42 -1.06 3.70
C PRO A 347 -24.65 0.05 4.46
N THR A 348 -23.63 -0.30 5.27
CA THR A 348 -22.90 0.67 6.08
C THR A 348 -21.74 1.26 5.29
N SER A 349 -21.68 2.59 5.22
CA SER A 349 -20.54 3.29 4.64
C SER A 349 -19.29 3.00 5.47
N SER A 350 -18.29 2.36 4.86
CA SER A 350 -16.98 2.11 5.46
C SER A 350 -15.90 2.47 4.46
N PRO A 351 -14.89 3.28 4.83
CA PRO A 351 -13.71 3.47 4.02
C PRO A 351 -12.92 2.17 3.84
N VAL A 352 -12.21 2.08 2.72
CA VAL A 352 -11.12 1.13 2.53
C VAL A 352 -9.82 1.79 3.02
N TYR A 353 -9.38 1.45 4.20
CA TYR A 353 -8.22 2.09 4.82
C TYR A 353 -6.89 1.59 4.26
N CYS A 354 -6.81 0.33 3.94
CA CYS A 354 -5.59 -0.28 3.42
C CYS A 354 -5.89 -1.37 2.41
N LEU A 355 -5.03 -1.44 1.40
CA LEU A 355 -5.02 -2.47 0.37
C LEU A 355 -3.67 -3.16 0.31
N ARG A 356 -3.70 -4.49 0.13
CA ARG A 356 -2.53 -5.28 -0.25
C ARG A 356 -2.97 -6.32 -1.26
N PHE A 357 -2.08 -6.69 -2.15
CA PHE A 357 -2.36 -7.78 -3.08
C PHE A 357 -1.12 -8.58 -3.41
N SER A 358 -1.34 -9.85 -3.71
CA SER A 358 -0.41 -10.75 -4.38
C SER A 358 -0.78 -10.84 -5.86
N THR A 359 -0.14 -11.72 -6.61
CA THR A 359 -0.55 -12.00 -7.99
C THR A 359 -1.94 -12.60 -8.11
N THR A 360 -2.44 -13.23 -7.05
CA THR A 360 -3.68 -14.03 -7.05
C THR A 360 -4.80 -13.43 -6.20
N HIS A 361 -4.48 -12.70 -5.14
CA HIS A 361 -5.45 -12.22 -4.16
C HIS A 361 -5.31 -10.73 -3.90
N LEU A 362 -6.42 -10.06 -3.65
CA LEU A 362 -6.46 -8.71 -3.11
C LEU A 362 -7.13 -8.73 -1.73
N TYR A 363 -6.47 -8.10 -0.78
CA TYR A 363 -6.91 -7.92 0.59
C TYR A 363 -7.29 -6.47 0.81
N ALA A 364 -8.47 -6.24 1.39
CA ALA A 364 -8.98 -4.91 1.68
C ALA A 364 -9.42 -4.82 3.15
N ALA A 365 -8.80 -3.91 3.89
CA ALA A 365 -9.14 -3.64 5.28
C ALA A 365 -10.14 -2.49 5.37
N LEU A 366 -11.33 -2.79 5.90
CA LEU A 366 -12.40 -1.84 6.20
C LEU A 366 -12.47 -1.60 7.71
N ALA A 367 -13.29 -0.65 8.16
CA ALA A 367 -13.42 -0.32 9.59
C ALA A 367 -13.82 -1.50 10.49
N SER A 368 -14.48 -2.51 9.97
CA SER A 368 -15.01 -3.63 10.76
C SER A 368 -14.66 -5.02 10.24
N ALA A 369 -14.03 -5.11 9.09
CA ALA A 369 -13.78 -6.40 8.45
C ALA A 369 -12.61 -6.37 7.48
N LEU A 370 -11.99 -7.54 7.31
CA LEU A 370 -11.05 -7.84 6.23
C LEU A 370 -11.77 -8.61 5.14
N HIS A 371 -11.69 -8.10 3.93
CA HIS A 371 -12.21 -8.75 2.73
C HIS A 371 -11.08 -9.27 1.85
N VAL A 372 -11.30 -10.41 1.23
CA VAL A 372 -10.39 -11.02 0.25
C VAL A 372 -11.13 -11.21 -1.07
N LEU A 373 -10.47 -10.84 -2.15
CA LEU A 373 -10.88 -11.11 -3.51
C LEU A 373 -9.88 -12.09 -4.12
N ASP A 374 -10.35 -13.29 -4.42
CA ASP A 374 -9.57 -14.36 -5.02
C ASP A 374 -9.78 -14.40 -6.54
N PHE A 375 -8.74 -14.14 -7.30
CA PHE A 375 -8.73 -14.12 -8.76
C PHE A 375 -8.29 -15.45 -9.38
N THR A 376 -8.01 -16.48 -8.58
CA THR A 376 -7.71 -17.84 -9.08
C THR A 376 -8.97 -18.62 -9.41
N ALA A 377 -10.04 -18.34 -8.66
CA ALA A 377 -11.29 -19.05 -8.74
C ALA A 377 -12.02 -18.70 -10.04
N LEU A 378 -11.83 -19.52 -11.08
CA LEU A 378 -12.80 -19.74 -12.19
C LEU A 378 -12.26 -20.79 -13.18
#